data_667875eb0070a8db5f49ff1cb9102f12
#
_entry.id   667875eb0070a8db5f49ff1cb9102f12
#
_cell.length_a   1.000
_cell.length_b   1.000
_cell.length_c   1.000
_cell.angle_alpha   90.00
_cell.angle_beta   90.00
_cell.angle_gamma   90.00
#
_symmetry.space_group_name_H-M   'P 1'
#
loop_
_entity.id
_entity.type
_entity.pdbx_description
1 polymer ?
#
loop_
_entity_poly.entity_id
_entity_poly.type
_entity_poly.pdbx_seq_one_letter_code
_entity_poly.pdbx_strand_id
1 'polypeptide(L)'
;MEQTTLKDEATTLNDRSYGLSEEQQAKLDCNFTYHPPLCDQPRRYEMIRGMGRDLAGVLSAGCPQSRELSIALTKLEECIMWANAAIARNE
;
A
#
# COMPACT_ATOMS: atom_id res chain seq x y z
N MET A 1 3.99 35.65 -2.73
CA MET A 1 2.73 35.00 -3.06
C MET A 1 2.57 33.72 -2.31
N GLU A 2 1.45 33.57 -1.66
CA GLU A 2 1.20 32.38 -0.89
C GLU A 2 0.87 31.19 -1.78
N GLN A 3 1.41 30.05 -1.40
CA GLN A 3 1.05 28.81 -2.06
C GLN A 3 -0.12 28.18 -1.34
N THR A 4 -1.15 27.87 -2.10
CA THR A 4 -2.30 27.17 -1.57
C THR A 4 -2.01 25.67 -1.59
N THR A 5 -2.24 25.00 -0.47
CA THR A 5 -2.09 23.56 -0.42
C THR A 5 -3.28 22.89 -1.07
N LEU A 6 -3.12 21.64 -1.46
CA LEU A 6 -4.23 20.87 -2.01
C LEU A 6 -5.40 20.79 -1.05
N LYS A 7 -5.10 20.72 0.24
CA LYS A 7 -6.13 20.68 1.27
C LYS A 7 -6.94 21.96 1.28
N ASP A 8 -6.27 23.12 1.19
CA ASP A 8 -6.94 24.39 1.18
C ASP A 8 -7.76 24.58 -0.09
N GLU A 9 -7.22 24.12 -1.21
CA GLU A 9 -7.93 24.20 -2.49
C GLU A 9 -9.19 23.36 -2.47
N ALA A 10 -9.12 22.14 -1.92
CA ALA A 10 -10.28 21.27 -1.82
C ALA A 10 -11.37 21.91 -0.96
N THR A 11 -10.97 22.51 0.15
CA THR A 11 -11.90 23.21 1.03
C THR A 11 -12.58 24.37 0.31
N THR A 12 -11.79 25.13 -0.44
CA THR A 12 -12.30 26.28 -1.17
C THR A 12 -13.28 25.87 -2.27
N LEU A 13 -12.91 24.83 -3.01
CA LEU A 13 -13.70 24.39 -4.15
C LEU A 13 -15.04 23.80 -3.75
N ASN A 14 -15.09 23.09 -2.63
CA ASN A 14 -16.28 22.38 -2.22
C ASN A 14 -17.21 23.19 -1.32
N ASP A 15 -16.74 24.32 -0.84
CA ASP A 15 -17.49 25.08 0.13
C ASP A 15 -17.90 24.23 1.34
N ARG A 16 -17.18 23.16 1.54
CA ARG A 16 -17.37 22.21 2.63
C ARG A 16 -16.02 21.77 3.15
N SER A 17 -15.97 21.54 4.43
CA SER A 17 -14.76 21.01 5.04
C SER A 17 -15.17 20.03 6.13
N TYR A 18 -14.66 18.82 6.01
CA TYR A 18 -14.80 17.82 7.05
C TYR A 18 -13.50 17.83 7.84
N GLY A 19 -13.55 18.38 9.03
CA GLY A 19 -12.35 18.44 9.86
C GLY A 19 -11.77 17.04 10.07
N LEU A 20 -10.46 16.98 10.26
CA LEU A 20 -9.78 15.74 10.55
C LEU A 20 -9.69 15.55 12.05
N SER A 21 -10.06 14.35 12.53
CA SER A 21 -9.83 13.99 13.91
C SER A 21 -8.36 13.72 14.14
N GLU A 22 -7.92 13.69 15.39
CA GLU A 22 -6.54 13.34 15.72
C GLU A 22 -6.20 11.95 15.21
N GLU A 23 -7.15 11.03 15.33
CA GLU A 23 -6.98 9.66 14.84
C GLU A 23 -6.80 9.61 13.33
N GLN A 24 -7.63 10.35 12.59
CA GLN A 24 -7.51 10.43 11.14
C GLN A 24 -6.18 11.05 10.72
N GLN A 25 -5.76 12.10 11.40
CA GLN A 25 -4.50 12.77 11.11
C GLN A 25 -3.32 11.83 11.35
N ALA A 26 -3.33 11.11 12.47
CA ALA A 26 -2.27 10.14 12.78
C ALA A 26 -2.20 9.04 11.74
N LYS A 27 -3.34 8.58 11.27
CA LYS A 27 -3.41 7.54 10.25
C LYS A 27 -2.84 8.02 8.92
N LEU A 28 -3.18 9.24 8.53
CA LEU A 28 -2.63 9.85 7.31
C LEU A 28 -1.12 9.99 7.41
N ASP A 29 -0.64 10.50 8.53
CA ASP A 29 0.80 10.68 8.74
C ASP A 29 1.53 9.35 8.67
N CYS A 30 1.00 8.33 9.30
CA CYS A 30 1.59 7.00 9.26
C CYS A 30 1.61 6.42 7.83
N ASN A 31 0.49 6.53 7.12
CA ASN A 31 0.37 5.94 5.79
C ASN A 31 1.20 6.63 4.73
N PHE A 32 1.51 7.92 4.93
CA PHE A 32 2.26 8.70 3.94
C PHE A 32 3.66 9.07 4.40
N THR A 33 4.17 8.39 5.42
CA THR A 33 5.52 8.57 5.89
C THR A 33 6.34 7.33 5.59
N TYR A 34 7.57 7.50 5.16
CA TYR A 34 8.47 6.39 4.92
C TYR A 34 8.84 5.72 6.25
N HIS A 35 8.75 4.41 6.28
CA HIS A 35 9.13 3.62 7.44
C HIS A 35 10.35 2.79 7.10
N PRO A 36 11.55 3.18 7.57
CA PRO A 36 12.75 2.37 7.32
C PRO A 36 12.61 1.02 8.01
N PRO A 37 13.09 -0.05 7.36
CA PRO A 37 13.00 -1.40 7.94
C PRO A 37 13.76 -1.48 9.27
N LEU A 38 13.17 -2.16 10.23
CA LEU A 38 13.73 -2.31 11.59
C LEU A 38 13.83 -3.79 11.96
N CYS A 39 14.83 -4.12 12.76
CA CYS A 39 14.98 -5.44 13.37
C CYS A 39 14.91 -6.57 12.35
N ASP A 40 13.95 -7.49 12.50
CA ASP A 40 13.79 -8.63 11.59
C ASP A 40 12.89 -8.32 10.41
N GLN A 41 12.42 -7.11 10.25
CA GLN A 41 11.52 -6.75 9.15
C GLN A 41 12.10 -7.02 7.77
N PRO A 42 13.38 -6.65 7.47
CA PRO A 42 13.92 -6.94 6.14
C PRO A 42 13.85 -8.42 5.78
N ARG A 43 14.10 -9.29 6.75
CA ARG A 43 14.04 -10.73 6.53
C ARG A 43 12.61 -11.19 6.24
N ARG A 44 11.64 -10.66 6.97
CA ARG A 44 10.24 -11.01 6.75
C ARG A 44 9.73 -10.47 5.43
N TYR A 45 10.13 -9.26 5.05
CA TYR A 45 9.78 -8.72 3.73
C TYR A 45 10.31 -9.61 2.61
N GLU A 46 11.57 -10.05 2.72
CA GLU A 46 12.18 -10.94 1.72
C GLU A 46 11.43 -12.26 1.63
N MET A 47 11.10 -12.84 2.78
CA MET A 47 10.38 -14.11 2.81
C MET A 47 9.02 -13.98 2.15
N ILE A 48 8.27 -12.96 2.49
CA ILE A 48 6.94 -12.72 1.92
C ILE A 48 7.03 -12.51 0.41
N ARG A 49 7.97 -11.67 -0.04
CA ARG A 49 8.17 -11.45 -1.48
C ARG A 49 8.56 -12.73 -2.20
N GLY A 50 9.46 -13.51 -1.59
CA GLY A 50 9.92 -14.77 -2.18
C GLY A 50 8.80 -15.76 -2.35
N MET A 51 7.96 -15.91 -1.34
CA MET A 51 6.82 -16.81 -1.42
C MET A 51 5.79 -16.33 -2.43
N GLY A 52 5.59 -15.01 -2.50
CA GLY A 52 4.72 -14.43 -3.51
C GLY A 52 5.20 -14.70 -4.92
N ARG A 53 6.50 -14.55 -5.14
CA ARG A 53 7.10 -14.86 -6.45
C ARG A 53 6.96 -16.32 -6.80
N ASP A 54 7.16 -17.20 -5.84
CA ASP A 54 7.01 -18.65 -6.07
C ASP A 54 5.56 -18.98 -6.45
N LEU A 55 4.60 -18.41 -5.76
CA LEU A 55 3.20 -18.62 -6.08
C LEU A 55 2.86 -18.07 -7.47
N ALA A 56 3.40 -16.90 -7.81
CA ALA A 56 3.22 -16.35 -9.15
C ALA A 56 3.73 -17.31 -10.23
N GLY A 57 4.86 -17.95 -9.97
CA GLY A 57 5.42 -18.94 -10.87
C GLY A 57 4.51 -20.15 -11.02
N VAL A 58 3.98 -20.66 -9.91
CA VAL A 58 3.05 -21.80 -9.93
C VAL A 58 1.79 -21.45 -10.72
N LEU A 59 1.22 -20.27 -10.48
CA LEU A 59 0.03 -19.82 -11.19
C LEU A 59 0.30 -19.68 -12.69
N SER A 60 1.42 -19.08 -13.04
CA SER A 60 1.77 -18.87 -14.45
C SER A 60 2.01 -20.18 -15.18
N ALA A 61 2.56 -21.19 -14.51
CA ALA A 61 2.80 -22.48 -15.11
C ALA A 61 1.54 -23.36 -15.12
N GLY A 62 0.68 -23.20 -14.13
CA GLY A 62 -0.51 -24.04 -13.96
C GLY A 62 -1.78 -23.54 -14.61
N CYS A 63 -1.79 -22.30 -15.10
CA CYS A 63 -2.99 -21.68 -15.66
C CYS A 63 -2.73 -21.23 -17.09
N PRO A 64 -3.74 -21.31 -17.98
CA PRO A 64 -3.59 -20.77 -19.33
C PRO A 64 -3.42 -19.27 -19.30
N GLN A 65 -2.65 -18.74 -20.24
CA GLN A 65 -2.57 -17.31 -20.42
C GLN A 65 -3.96 -16.75 -20.75
N SER A 66 -4.41 -15.78 -19.97
CA SER A 66 -5.80 -15.33 -20.04
C SER A 66 -5.94 -14.04 -19.25
N ARG A 67 -7.07 -13.40 -19.45
CA ARG A 67 -7.46 -12.25 -18.65
C ARG A 67 -7.52 -12.62 -17.17
N GLU A 68 -8.07 -13.79 -16.88
CA GLU A 68 -8.21 -14.27 -15.50
C GLU A 68 -6.87 -14.48 -14.82
N LEU A 69 -5.89 -15.05 -15.51
CA LEU A 69 -4.55 -15.20 -14.95
C LEU A 69 -3.90 -13.84 -14.70
N SER A 70 -4.06 -12.90 -15.61
CA SER A 70 -3.52 -11.55 -15.44
C SER A 70 -4.10 -10.89 -14.20
N ILE A 71 -5.40 -11.05 -13.98
CA ILE A 71 -6.06 -10.52 -12.79
C ILE A 71 -5.51 -11.20 -11.53
N ALA A 72 -5.36 -12.51 -11.57
CA ALA A 72 -4.85 -13.27 -10.44
C ALA A 72 -3.46 -12.77 -10.04
N LEU A 73 -2.57 -12.57 -11.02
CA LEU A 73 -1.22 -12.10 -10.75
C LEU A 73 -1.22 -10.68 -10.19
N THR A 74 -2.08 -9.82 -10.71
CA THR A 74 -2.24 -8.46 -10.19
C THR A 74 -2.71 -8.48 -8.73
N LYS A 75 -3.66 -9.33 -8.42
CA LYS A 75 -4.17 -9.45 -7.05
C LYS A 75 -3.12 -10.02 -6.12
N LEU A 76 -2.29 -10.93 -6.61
CA LEU A 76 -1.18 -11.45 -5.82
C LEU A 76 -0.17 -10.34 -5.51
N GLU A 77 0.17 -9.52 -6.50
CA GLU A 77 1.05 -8.38 -6.27
C GLU A 77 0.48 -7.46 -5.20
N GLU A 78 -0.80 -7.15 -5.30
CA GLU A 78 -1.48 -6.32 -4.31
C GLU A 78 -1.44 -6.98 -2.92
N CYS A 79 -1.65 -8.29 -2.87
CA CYS A 79 -1.58 -9.02 -1.61
C CYS A 79 -0.23 -8.82 -0.92
N ILE A 80 0.85 -8.96 -1.68
CA ILE A 80 2.21 -8.80 -1.14
C ILE A 80 2.44 -7.35 -0.70
N MET A 81 1.98 -6.39 -1.49
CA MET A 81 2.11 -4.97 -1.14
C MET A 81 1.40 -4.66 0.17
N TRP A 82 0.17 -5.13 0.33
CA TRP A 82 -0.59 -4.87 1.54
C TRP A 82 -0.02 -5.60 2.75
N ALA A 83 0.52 -6.80 2.55
CA ALA A 83 1.18 -7.53 3.63
C ALA A 83 2.40 -6.77 4.13
N ASN A 84 3.22 -6.24 3.21
CA ASN A 84 4.37 -5.44 3.57
C ASN A 84 3.96 -4.14 4.25
N ALA A 85 2.90 -3.51 3.76
CA ALA A 85 2.37 -2.31 4.38
C ALA A 85 1.85 -2.58 5.80
N ALA A 86 1.27 -3.75 6.02
CA ALA A 86 0.80 -4.14 7.35
C ALA A 86 1.95 -4.13 8.36
N ILE A 87 3.08 -4.68 7.97
CA ILE A 87 4.27 -4.68 8.82
C ILE A 87 4.79 -3.25 9.02
N ALA A 88 4.97 -2.54 7.92
CA ALA A 88 5.58 -1.21 7.97
C ALA A 88 4.76 -0.21 8.78
N ARG A 89 3.44 -0.31 8.70
CA ARG A 89 2.55 0.68 9.30
C ARG A 89 2.11 0.33 10.73
N ASN A 90 2.26 -0.92 11.13
CA ASN A 90 1.70 -1.38 12.41
C ASN A 90 2.76 -1.93 13.38
N GLU A 91 3.99 -1.93 13.02
CA GLU A 91 5.10 -2.28 13.88
C GLU A 91 6.01 -1.07 14.08
#